data_23914b14d7fd392803f99259a6a7c547
#
_entry.id   23914b14d7fd392803f99259a6a7c547
#
_cell.length_a   1.000
_cell.length_b   1.000
_cell.length_c   1.000
_cell.angle_alpha   90.00
_cell.angle_beta   90.00
_cell.angle_gamma   90.00
#
_symmetry.space_group_name_H-M   'P 1'
#
loop_
_entity.id
_entity.type
_entity.pdbx_description
1 polymer ?
#
loop_
_entity_poly.entity_id
_entity_poly.type
_entity_poly.pdbx_seq_one_letter_code
_entity_poly.pdbx_strand_id
1 'polypeptide(L)'
;MDDKVLVKLIVPEIDAIYDVYLPISKKIGNIIILLNKAVNDLSNNSFPLSLTNKLYNARSNKRYDSDILLYNTDIRNGTHLILIS
;
A
#
# COMPACT_ATOMS: atom_id res chain seq x y z
N MET A 1 19.51 1.69 10.97
CA MET A 1 19.13 1.14 9.67
C MET A 1 17.61 1.16 9.55
N ASP A 2 17.12 1.66 8.44
CA ASP A 2 15.69 1.71 8.23
C ASP A 2 15.19 0.41 7.65
N ASP A 3 14.28 -0.21 8.35
CA ASP A 3 13.57 -1.40 7.88
C ASP A 3 12.18 -1.06 7.33
N LYS A 4 11.94 0.24 7.10
CA LYS A 4 10.68 0.75 6.59
C LYS A 4 10.93 1.81 5.52
N VAL A 5 9.95 1.98 4.64
CA VAL A 5 9.94 3.08 3.66
C VAL A 5 8.69 3.91 3.88
N LEU A 6 8.82 5.21 3.68
CA LEU A 6 7.69 6.14 3.75
C LEU A 6 7.16 6.36 2.35
N VAL A 7 5.90 6.01 2.13
CA VAL A 7 5.25 6.13 0.82
C VAL A 7 4.00 6.99 0.93
N LYS A 8 3.56 7.49 -0.21
CA LYS A 8 2.29 8.19 -0.33
C LYS A 8 1.27 7.19 -0.88
N LEU A 9 0.24 6.89 -0.08
CA LEU A 9 -0.79 5.92 -0.46
C LEU A 9 -2.04 6.64 -0.91
N ILE A 10 -2.41 6.41 -2.16
CA ILE A 10 -3.61 6.98 -2.77
C ILE A 10 -4.71 5.93 -2.69
N VAL A 11 -5.86 6.30 -2.13
CA VAL A 11 -7.01 5.41 -2.00
C VAL A 11 -8.20 6.06 -2.71
N PRO A 12 -8.37 5.81 -4.02
CA PRO A 12 -9.38 6.52 -4.82
C PRO A 12 -10.81 6.32 -4.35
N GLU A 13 -11.13 5.14 -3.82
CA GLU A 13 -12.50 4.83 -3.40
C GLU A 13 -13.05 5.81 -2.36
N ILE A 14 -12.17 6.38 -1.54
CA ILE A 14 -12.56 7.33 -0.50
C ILE A 14 -11.92 8.70 -0.72
N ASP A 15 -11.34 8.90 -1.90
CA ASP A 15 -10.71 10.17 -2.29
C ASP A 15 -9.71 10.64 -1.23
N ALA A 16 -8.85 9.74 -0.77
CA ALA A 16 -7.92 10.01 0.31
C ALA A 16 -6.48 9.70 -0.11
N ILE A 17 -5.55 10.42 0.51
CA ILE A 17 -4.11 10.20 0.35
C ILE A 17 -3.51 10.19 1.75
N TYR A 18 -2.71 9.15 2.04
CA TYR A 18 -2.07 9.01 3.34
C TYR A 18 -0.56 8.84 3.17
N ASP A 19 0.19 9.37 4.13
CA ASP A 19 1.61 9.05 4.25
C ASP A 19 1.71 7.85 5.20
N VAL A 20 2.30 6.76 4.72
CA VAL A 20 2.39 5.53 5.51
C VAL A 20 3.78 4.95 5.45
N TYR A 21 4.20 4.33 6.56
CA TYR A 21 5.44 3.54 6.60
C TYR A 21 5.13 2.09 6.30
N LEU A 22 5.91 1.50 5.39
CA LEU A 22 5.75 0.10 5.03
C LEU A 22 7.01 -0.69 5.42
N PRO A 23 6.85 -1.87 6.06
CA PRO A 23 7.99 -2.72 6.37
C PRO A 23 8.55 -3.35 5.10
N ILE A 24 9.85 -3.23 4.89
CA ILE A 24 10.48 -3.70 3.64
C ILE A 24 10.69 -5.22 3.62
N SER A 25 10.63 -5.87 4.77
CA SER A 25 10.87 -7.30 4.90
C SER A 25 9.61 -8.15 4.71
N LYS A 26 8.48 -7.54 4.41
CA LYS A 26 7.21 -8.24 4.22
C LYS A 26 6.90 -8.41 2.75
N LYS A 27 6.15 -9.46 2.43
CA LYS A 27 5.62 -9.64 1.08
C LYS A 27 4.53 -8.60 0.79
N ILE A 28 4.38 -8.23 -0.46
CA ILE A 28 3.37 -7.26 -0.88
C ILE A 28 1.96 -7.70 -0.43
N GLY A 29 1.64 -8.99 -0.52
CA GLY A 29 0.34 -9.49 -0.07
C GLY A 29 0.06 -9.18 1.39
N ASN A 30 1.06 -9.33 2.26
CA ASN A 30 0.92 -9.01 3.68
C ASN A 30 0.81 -7.50 3.89
N ILE A 31 1.52 -6.72 3.08
CA ILE A 31 1.44 -5.26 3.12
C ILE A 31 0.03 -4.79 2.75
N ILE A 32 -0.59 -5.40 1.73
CA ILE A 32 -1.96 -5.06 1.35
C ILE A 32 -2.92 -5.32 2.50
N ILE A 33 -2.77 -6.43 3.21
CA ILE A 33 -3.60 -6.73 4.38
C ILE A 33 -3.44 -5.65 5.46
N LEU A 34 -2.20 -5.25 5.74
CA LEU A 34 -1.93 -4.19 6.71
C LEU A 34 -2.53 -2.85 6.26
N LEU A 35 -2.41 -2.53 4.97
CA LEU A 35 -2.95 -1.28 4.43
C LEU A 35 -4.46 -1.25 4.48
N ASN A 36 -5.13 -2.35 4.15
CA ASN A 36 -6.59 -2.44 4.24
C ASN A 36 -7.06 -2.08 5.64
N LYS A 37 -6.41 -2.66 6.63
CA LYS A 37 -6.78 -2.43 8.03
C LYS A 37 -6.48 -1.01 8.45
N ALA A 38 -5.31 -0.49 8.11
CA ALA A 38 -4.91 0.86 8.47
C ALA A 38 -5.82 1.90 7.84
N VAL A 39 -6.17 1.75 6.57
CA VAL A 39 -7.05 2.69 5.87
C VAL A 39 -8.47 2.60 6.44
N ASN A 40 -8.94 1.41 6.74
CA ASN A 40 -10.24 1.25 7.38
C ASN A 40 -10.30 2.03 8.70
N ASP A 41 -9.25 1.91 9.53
CA ASP A 41 -9.17 2.63 10.81
C ASP A 41 -9.07 4.14 10.60
N LEU A 42 -8.20 4.58 9.70
CA LEU A 42 -7.97 6.01 9.46
C LEU A 42 -9.17 6.72 8.83
N SER A 43 -10.00 5.98 8.12
CA SER A 43 -11.17 6.52 7.42
C SER A 43 -12.46 6.38 8.20
N ASN A 44 -12.40 6.01 9.47
CA ASN A 44 -13.57 5.75 10.30
C ASN A 44 -14.51 4.72 9.67
N ASN A 45 -13.93 3.63 9.17
CA ASN A 45 -14.63 2.53 8.53
C ASN A 45 -15.29 2.89 7.20
N SER A 46 -14.86 3.99 6.55
CA SER A 46 -15.37 4.36 5.23
C SER A 46 -14.79 3.47 4.12
N PHE A 47 -13.66 2.80 4.40
CA PHE A 47 -13.01 1.93 3.43
C PHE A 47 -13.26 0.48 3.84
N PRO A 48 -14.11 -0.26 3.11
CA PRO A 48 -14.44 -1.63 3.49
C PRO A 48 -13.22 -2.55 3.37
N LEU A 49 -13.08 -3.47 4.31
CA LEU A 49 -12.06 -4.51 4.23
C LEU A 49 -12.38 -5.43 3.07
N SER A 50 -11.40 -5.65 2.20
CA SER A 50 -11.58 -6.45 0.99
C SER A 50 -10.35 -7.30 0.74
N LEU A 51 -10.56 -8.56 0.38
CA LEU A 51 -9.48 -9.46 0.00
C LEU A 51 -9.05 -9.27 -1.45
N THR A 52 -9.76 -8.43 -2.20
CA THR A 52 -9.49 -8.21 -3.63
C THR A 52 -8.67 -6.95 -3.89
N ASN A 53 -8.30 -6.22 -2.86
CA ASN A 53 -7.49 -5.01 -3.04
C ASN A 53 -6.12 -5.36 -3.59
N LYS A 54 -5.63 -4.52 -4.49
CA LYS A 54 -4.33 -4.65 -5.15
C LYS A 54 -3.56 -3.36 -5.02
N LEU A 55 -2.25 -3.47 -5.08
CA LEU A 55 -1.35 -2.34 -4.95
C LEU A 55 -0.68 -2.06 -6.30
N TYR A 56 -0.72 -0.79 -6.71
CA TYR A 56 -0.15 -0.34 -7.97
C TYR A 56 0.82 0.79 -7.74
N ASN A 57 1.81 0.91 -8.62
CA ASN A 57 2.64 2.10 -8.69
C ASN A 57 1.85 3.20 -9.40
N ALA A 58 1.69 4.36 -8.75
CA ALA A 58 0.87 5.44 -9.30
C ALA A 58 1.47 6.05 -10.57
N ARG A 59 2.79 5.98 -10.74
CA ARG A 59 3.47 6.56 -11.89
C ARG A 59 3.43 5.64 -13.10
N SER A 60 3.71 4.35 -12.90
CA SER A 60 3.79 3.38 -14.00
C SER A 60 2.50 2.61 -14.22
N ASN A 61 1.55 2.66 -13.29
CA ASN A 61 0.32 1.88 -13.28
C ASN A 61 0.57 0.37 -13.23
N LYS A 62 1.76 -0.03 -12.80
CA LYS A 62 2.14 -1.43 -12.72
C LYS A 62 1.66 -2.01 -11.40
N ARG A 63 0.98 -3.17 -11.47
CA ARG A 63 0.56 -3.90 -10.28
C ARG A 63 1.74 -4.65 -9.68
N TYR A 64 1.83 -4.65 -8.37
CA TYR A 64 2.85 -5.41 -7.65
C TYR A 64 2.37 -6.83 -7.40
N ASP A 65 3.27 -7.79 -7.60
CA ASP A 65 3.02 -9.20 -7.31
C ASP A 65 2.98 -9.41 -5.79
N SER A 66 1.93 -10.09 -5.30
CA SER A 66 1.74 -10.31 -3.87
C SER A 66 2.80 -11.20 -3.23
N ASP A 67 3.48 -12.03 -4.01
CA ASP A 67 4.47 -12.97 -3.47
C ASP A 67 5.87 -12.39 -3.35
N ILE A 68 6.09 -11.17 -3.82
CA ILE A 68 7.41 -10.53 -3.80
C ILE A 68 7.58 -9.76 -2.50
N LEU A 69 8.77 -9.84 -1.92
CA LEU A 69 9.13 -8.99 -0.79
C LEU A 69 9.19 -7.54 -1.25
N LEU A 70 8.72 -6.61 -0.40
CA LEU A 70 8.69 -5.21 -0.77
C LEU A 70 10.07 -4.71 -1.20
N TYR A 71 11.12 -5.07 -0.46
CA TYR A 71 12.45 -4.53 -0.77
C TYR A 71 13.00 -5.06 -2.10
N ASN A 72 12.40 -6.10 -2.68
CA ASN A 72 12.75 -6.59 -4.02
C ASN A 72 11.95 -5.89 -5.13
N THR A 73 11.12 -4.91 -4.77
CA THR A 73 10.38 -4.10 -5.73
C THR A 73 11.09 -2.77 -5.95
N ASP A 74 10.49 -1.91 -6.75
CA ASP A 74 10.98 -0.55 -6.96
C ASP A 74 10.47 0.45 -5.92
N ILE A 75 9.72 -0.03 -4.91
CA ILE A 75 9.17 0.86 -3.88
C ILE A 75 10.29 1.38 -3.00
N ARG A 76 10.36 2.70 -2.87
CA ARG A 76 11.37 3.41 -2.07
C ARG A 76 10.69 4.56 -1.33
N ASN A 77 11.44 5.27 -0.49
CA ASN A 77 10.94 6.49 0.14
C ASN A 77 10.44 7.44 -0.93
N GLY A 78 9.22 7.93 -0.75
CA GLY A 78 8.60 8.87 -1.69
C GLY A 78 7.80 8.23 -2.82
N THR A 79 7.82 6.90 -2.95
CA THR A 79 7.02 6.22 -3.97
C THR A 79 5.53 6.49 -3.74
N HIS A 80 4.81 6.79 -4.81
CA HIS A 80 3.35 6.96 -4.77
C HIS A 80 2.70 5.66 -5.19
N LEU A 81 1.83 5.13 -4.32
CA LEU A 81 1.14 3.86 -4.52
C LEU A 81 -0.36 4.09 -4.56
N ILE A 82 -1.07 3.22 -5.27
CA ILE A 82 -2.53 3.22 -5.32
C ILE A 82 -3.04 1.90 -4.78
N LEU A 83 -4.01 1.97 -3.85
CA LEU A 83 -4.70 0.80 -3.32
C LEU A 83 -6.12 0.80 -3.83
N ILE A 84 -6.47 -0.20 -4.64
CA ILE A 84 -7.81 -0.36 -5.22
C ILE A 84 -8.17 -1.84 -5.34
N SER A 85 -9.45 -2.13 -5.37
CA SER A 85 -9.96 -3.48 -5.57
C SER A 85 -10.15 -3.81 -7.04
#